data_168c74a90bb55d8fd236c8f895c397d6
#
_entry.id   168c74a90bb55d8fd236c8f895c397d6
#
_cell.length_a   1.000
_cell.length_b   1.000
_cell.length_c   1.000
_cell.angle_alpha   90.00
_cell.angle_beta   90.00
_cell.angle_gamma   90.00
#
_symmetry.space_group_name_H-M   'P 1'
#
loop_
_entity.id
_entity.type
_entity.pdbx_description
1 polymer ?
#
loop_
_entity_poly.entity_id
_entity_poly.type
_entity_poly.pdbx_seq_one_letter_code
_entity_poly.pdbx_strand_id
1 'polypeptide(L)'
;MKQRITFALLFFVLLANAQHGQKVFGKDPLINLENFDKQRVYWGYFLGFNSFDYKFDYKVNGPDINVDRTFGFSVGLVGDLRLSNFINLRFEPGLFYTQRNLTYSNFTRDLDAKREVPATYIHFPLLLKFSSVRTGNIRPYLLAGLSRTLNLASNSKSEDDNSQQKFRVKPWTSNYELGFGIDLYLEYFKFSPSIRGVFGTGDELIRDKDPNSPWTGNINSMSTRAILINFTFH
;
A
#
# COMPACT_ATOMS: atom_id res chain seq x y z
N MET A 1 17.94 21.68 3.37
CA MET A 1 18.94 20.66 3.02
C MET A 1 19.74 20.16 4.24
N LYS A 2 20.28 20.99 5.11
CA LYS A 2 21.10 20.58 6.27
C LYS A 2 20.39 19.59 7.24
N GLN A 3 19.12 19.80 7.59
CA GLN A 3 18.38 18.91 8.50
C GLN A 3 18.15 17.49 7.93
N ARG A 4 17.98 17.34 6.61
CA ARG A 4 17.80 16.02 5.96
C ARG A 4 19.10 15.20 5.98
N ILE A 5 20.25 15.87 5.88
CA ILE A 5 21.58 15.25 5.95
C ILE A 5 21.86 14.79 7.38
N THR A 6 21.47 15.58 8.40
CA THR A 6 21.64 15.22 9.81
C THR A 6 20.80 14.00 10.19
N PHE A 7 19.56 13.88 9.67
CA PHE A 7 18.71 12.71 9.90
C PHE A 7 19.26 11.44 9.24
N ALA A 8 19.79 11.55 8.02
CA ALA A 8 20.44 10.44 7.33
C ALA A 8 21.72 9.99 8.04
N LEU A 9 22.52 10.93 8.55
CA LEU A 9 23.73 10.62 9.34
C LEU A 9 23.38 9.97 10.69
N LEU A 10 22.33 10.42 11.38
CA LEU A 10 21.86 9.79 12.63
C LEU A 10 21.35 8.38 12.40
N PHE A 11 20.65 8.13 11.30
CA PHE A 11 20.18 6.80 10.90
C PHE A 11 21.36 5.87 10.58
N PHE A 12 22.39 6.39 9.91
CA PHE A 12 23.61 5.63 9.60
C PHE A 12 24.43 5.31 10.87
N VAL A 13 24.48 6.21 11.84
CA VAL A 13 25.15 5.99 13.13
C VAL A 13 24.39 4.97 13.98
N LEU A 14 23.05 4.95 13.94
CA LEU A 14 22.23 3.93 14.61
C LEU A 14 22.44 2.54 13.97
N LEU A 15 22.57 2.46 12.64
CA LEU A 15 22.90 1.21 11.95
C LEU A 15 24.33 0.73 12.25
N ALA A 16 25.30 1.63 12.42
CA ALA A 16 26.69 1.29 12.74
C ALA A 16 26.83 0.75 14.18
N ASN A 17 26.01 1.22 15.12
CA ASN A 17 26.02 0.72 16.50
C ASN A 17 25.26 -0.61 16.68
N ALA A 18 24.36 -0.98 15.75
CA ALA A 18 23.70 -2.28 15.75
C ALA A 18 24.65 -3.46 15.42
N GLN A 19 25.87 -3.18 15.02
CA GLN A 19 26.86 -4.21 14.65
C GLN A 19 27.63 -4.81 15.85
N HIS A 20 27.37 -4.35 17.07
CA HIS A 20 27.98 -4.92 18.27
C HIS A 20 27.12 -6.05 18.85
N GLY A 21 27.14 -7.21 18.21
CA GLY A 21 26.59 -8.42 18.84
C GLY A 21 26.12 -9.53 17.90
N GLN A 22 25.47 -9.22 16.80
CA GLN A 22 25.02 -10.25 15.86
C GLN A 22 25.28 -9.79 14.41
N LYS A 23 26.00 -10.59 13.65
CA LYS A 23 26.18 -10.34 12.21
C LYS A 23 24.86 -10.60 11.50
N VAL A 24 24.07 -9.57 11.23
CA VAL A 24 22.79 -9.67 10.51
C VAL A 24 22.96 -10.38 9.14
N PHE A 25 24.14 -10.29 8.53
CA PHE A 25 24.49 -10.92 7.25
C PHE A 25 25.60 -11.98 7.35
N GLY A 26 25.93 -12.46 8.56
CA GLY A 26 26.92 -13.52 8.76
C GLY A 26 26.28 -14.90 8.81
N LYS A 27 27.11 -15.97 8.71
CA LYS A 27 26.70 -17.32 9.07
C LYS A 27 26.53 -17.36 10.60
N ASP A 28 25.34 -17.12 11.09
CA ASP A 28 25.02 -17.33 12.51
C ASP A 28 25.11 -18.81 12.83
N PRO A 29 25.86 -19.20 13.84
CA PRO A 29 25.92 -20.59 14.29
C PRO A 29 24.58 -21.07 14.86
N LEU A 30 23.68 -20.14 15.29
CA LEU A 30 22.36 -20.42 15.82
C LEU A 30 21.31 -20.07 14.77
N ILE A 31 20.47 -21.04 14.41
CA ILE A 31 19.33 -20.87 13.51
C ILE A 31 18.09 -20.68 14.38
N ASN A 32 17.57 -19.45 14.42
CA ASN A 32 16.36 -19.12 15.16
C ASN A 32 15.12 -19.73 14.49
N LEU A 33 14.12 -20.13 15.25
CA LEU A 33 12.84 -20.60 14.74
C LEU A 33 12.98 -21.65 13.61
N GLU A 34 13.84 -22.66 13.81
CA GLU A 34 14.23 -23.65 12.79
C GLU A 34 13.01 -24.39 12.19
N ASN A 35 12.00 -24.68 13.00
CA ASN A 35 10.80 -25.40 12.59
C ASN A 35 9.65 -24.51 12.13
N PHE A 36 9.79 -23.19 12.18
CA PHE A 36 8.71 -22.25 11.85
C PHE A 36 8.19 -22.46 10.43
N ASP A 37 9.09 -22.57 9.45
CA ASP A 37 8.73 -22.72 8.04
C ASP A 37 8.20 -24.13 7.70
N LYS A 38 8.25 -25.08 8.63
CA LYS A 38 7.68 -26.44 8.45
C LYS A 38 6.18 -26.46 8.73
N GLN A 39 5.64 -25.50 9.43
CA GLN A 39 4.20 -25.39 9.71
C GLN A 39 3.43 -25.20 8.40
N ARG A 40 2.24 -25.80 8.32
CA ARG A 40 1.38 -25.69 7.15
C ARG A 40 0.66 -24.35 7.08
N VAL A 41 0.21 -23.84 8.22
CA VAL A 41 -0.50 -22.55 8.36
C VAL A 41 0.09 -21.80 9.51
N TYR A 42 0.33 -20.52 9.32
CA TYR A 42 0.74 -19.63 10.40
C TYR A 42 0.08 -18.26 10.24
N TRP A 43 -0.17 -17.63 11.37
CA TRP A 43 -0.88 -16.37 11.47
C TRP A 43 0.03 -15.29 11.97
N GLY A 44 -0.34 -14.06 11.69
CA GLY A 44 0.35 -12.89 12.16
C GLY A 44 -0.51 -11.67 12.03
N TYR A 45 0.08 -10.53 12.31
CA TYR A 45 -0.52 -9.22 12.07
C TYR A 45 0.51 -8.30 11.41
N PHE A 46 0.02 -7.25 10.78
CA PHE A 46 0.89 -6.23 10.23
C PHE A 46 0.46 -4.84 10.65
N LEU A 47 1.46 -3.98 10.77
CA LEU A 47 1.33 -2.54 10.84
C LEU A 47 2.06 -1.96 9.64
N GLY A 48 1.56 -0.86 9.08
CA GLY A 48 2.21 -0.30 7.91
C GLY A 48 1.89 1.16 7.66
N PHE A 49 2.67 1.71 6.75
CA PHE A 49 2.43 3.02 6.16
C PHE A 49 1.98 2.84 4.72
N ASN A 50 1.12 3.73 4.27
CA ASN A 50 0.63 3.70 2.90
C ASN A 50 0.67 5.10 2.29
N SER A 51 0.81 5.15 0.97
CA SER A 51 0.68 6.36 0.18
C SER A 51 -0.11 6.03 -1.06
N PHE A 52 -1.31 6.59 -1.16
CA PHE A 52 -2.23 6.37 -2.27
C PHE A 52 -2.21 7.55 -3.24
N ASP A 53 -2.34 7.24 -4.51
CA ASP A 53 -2.37 8.16 -5.64
C ASP A 53 -3.50 7.79 -6.60
N TYR A 54 -3.90 8.72 -7.47
CA TYR A 54 -4.76 8.44 -8.61
C TYR A 54 -3.97 8.60 -9.92
N LYS A 55 -4.17 7.65 -10.82
CA LYS A 55 -3.80 7.80 -12.21
C LYS A 55 -5.03 8.24 -12.99
N PHE A 56 -4.96 9.40 -13.60
CA PHE A 56 -5.98 9.89 -14.52
C PHE A 56 -5.57 9.58 -15.98
N ASP A 57 -6.56 9.24 -16.76
CA ASP A 57 -6.50 9.17 -18.20
C ASP A 57 -7.52 10.16 -18.78
N TYR A 58 -7.09 11.03 -19.67
CA TYR A 58 -7.92 12.14 -20.17
C TYR A 58 -8.39 11.88 -21.58
N LYS A 59 -9.60 12.36 -21.93
CA LYS A 59 -10.17 12.30 -23.29
C LYS A 59 -9.45 13.25 -24.24
N VAL A 60 -9.13 14.44 -23.74
CA VAL A 60 -8.43 15.50 -24.50
C VAL A 60 -7.29 16.02 -23.61
N ASN A 61 -6.13 16.26 -24.24
CA ASN A 61 -5.01 16.86 -23.53
C ASN A 61 -5.42 18.23 -22.96
N GLY A 62 -5.25 18.38 -21.67
CA GLY A 62 -5.62 19.56 -20.90
C GLY A 62 -4.78 19.67 -19.63
N PRO A 63 -5.07 20.63 -18.76
CA PRO A 63 -4.36 20.76 -17.51
C PRO A 63 -4.60 19.54 -16.62
N ASP A 64 -3.51 19.00 -16.08
CA ASP A 64 -3.55 17.85 -15.18
C ASP A 64 -4.16 18.22 -13.83
N ILE A 65 -4.86 17.26 -13.24
CA ILE A 65 -5.32 17.33 -11.85
C ILE A 65 -4.12 16.97 -10.96
N ASN A 66 -3.71 17.90 -10.13
CA ASN A 66 -2.65 17.62 -9.16
C ASN A 66 -3.20 16.81 -8.00
N VAL A 67 -2.52 15.70 -7.68
CA VAL A 67 -2.87 14.83 -6.56
C VAL A 67 -1.84 14.97 -5.46
N ASP A 68 -2.19 15.68 -4.40
CA ASP A 68 -1.37 15.77 -3.20
C ASP A 68 -1.60 14.54 -2.32
N ARG A 69 -0.58 13.69 -2.28
CA ARG A 69 -0.59 12.42 -1.54
C ARG A 69 -0.22 12.66 -0.09
N THR A 70 -0.99 12.09 0.82
CA THR A 70 -0.62 12.03 2.23
C THR A 70 -0.14 10.63 2.61
N PHE A 71 0.68 10.56 3.65
CA PHE A 71 1.01 9.28 4.26
C PHE A 71 -0.13 8.86 5.18
N GLY A 72 -0.62 7.67 4.93
CA GLY A 72 -1.60 7.02 5.78
C GLY A 72 -0.99 5.88 6.58
N PHE A 73 -1.80 5.24 7.40
CA PHE A 73 -1.40 4.06 8.15
C PHE A 73 -2.33 2.88 7.83
N SER A 74 -1.82 1.68 8.08
CA SER A 74 -2.57 0.45 7.86
C SER A 74 -2.31 -0.55 8.97
N VAL A 75 -3.33 -1.36 9.25
CA VAL A 75 -3.26 -2.45 10.22
C VAL A 75 -4.12 -3.60 9.72
N GLY A 76 -3.66 -4.82 9.96
CA GLY A 76 -4.42 -5.99 9.56
C GLY A 76 -3.84 -7.29 10.07
N LEU A 77 -4.49 -8.37 9.63
CA LEU A 77 -4.09 -9.73 9.95
C LEU A 77 -3.39 -10.35 8.76
N VAL A 78 -2.58 -11.35 9.02
CA VAL A 78 -1.88 -12.13 8.00
C VAL A 78 -2.13 -13.60 8.24
N GLY A 79 -2.56 -14.31 7.22
CA GLY A 79 -2.63 -15.74 7.18
C GLY A 79 -1.77 -16.26 6.03
N ASP A 80 -0.80 -17.11 6.34
CA ASP A 80 0.06 -17.78 5.38
C ASP A 80 -0.25 -19.28 5.32
N LEU A 81 -0.60 -19.78 4.14
CA LEU A 81 -0.74 -21.19 3.86
C LEU A 81 0.44 -21.66 3.01
N ARG A 82 1.25 -22.56 3.55
CA ARG A 82 2.38 -23.14 2.83
C ARG A 82 1.88 -24.11 1.78
N LEU A 83 2.15 -23.82 0.51
CA LEU A 83 1.86 -24.69 -0.63
C LEU A 83 3.06 -25.56 -0.97
N SER A 84 4.27 -25.00 -0.90
CA SER A 84 5.53 -25.72 -1.11
C SER A 84 6.65 -25.11 -0.24
N ASN A 85 7.87 -25.62 -0.40
CA ASN A 85 9.03 -25.07 0.33
C ASN A 85 9.35 -23.61 -0.03
N PHE A 86 8.92 -23.17 -1.21
CA PHE A 86 9.24 -21.86 -1.76
C PHE A 86 8.01 -20.99 -2.03
N ILE A 87 6.81 -21.56 -1.95
CA ILE A 87 5.56 -20.89 -2.34
C ILE A 87 4.56 -20.97 -1.20
N ASN A 88 4.08 -19.81 -0.77
CA ASN A 88 2.98 -19.69 0.18
C ASN A 88 1.83 -18.91 -0.47
N LEU A 89 0.60 -19.29 -0.13
CA LEU A 89 -0.58 -18.48 -0.38
C LEU A 89 -0.82 -17.60 0.85
N ARG A 90 -0.82 -16.29 0.64
CA ARG A 90 -0.94 -15.29 1.71
C ARG A 90 -2.21 -14.48 1.56
N PHE A 91 -2.95 -14.35 2.65
CA PHE A 91 -4.13 -13.49 2.75
C PHE A 91 -3.92 -12.46 3.84
N GLU A 92 -4.01 -11.17 3.51
CA GLU A 92 -3.69 -10.05 4.42
C GLU A 92 -4.85 -9.05 4.53
N PRO A 93 -6.01 -9.43 5.09
CA PRO A 93 -7.11 -8.49 5.27
C PRO A 93 -6.71 -7.37 6.24
N GLY A 94 -7.00 -6.12 5.86
CA GLY A 94 -6.61 -4.99 6.68
C GLY A 94 -7.43 -3.73 6.43
N LEU A 95 -7.29 -2.79 7.38
CA LEU A 95 -7.82 -1.44 7.32
C LEU A 95 -6.72 -0.47 6.93
N PHE A 96 -7.03 0.42 6.00
CA PHE A 96 -6.12 1.42 5.47
C PHE A 96 -6.78 2.79 5.58
N TYR A 97 -6.14 3.69 6.32
CA TYR A 97 -6.52 5.09 6.40
C TYR A 97 -5.60 5.90 5.50
N THR A 98 -6.19 6.73 4.65
CA THR A 98 -5.46 7.59 3.72
C THR A 98 -6.30 8.82 3.38
N GLN A 99 -5.63 9.86 2.88
CA GLN A 99 -6.26 11.05 2.33
C GLN A 99 -5.52 11.45 1.06
N ARG A 100 -6.26 11.96 0.09
CA ARG A 100 -5.73 12.57 -1.13
C ARG A 100 -6.41 13.88 -1.34
N ASN A 101 -5.65 14.91 -1.69
CA ASN A 101 -6.20 16.22 -2.00
C ASN A 101 -6.02 16.44 -3.50
N LEU A 102 -7.12 16.66 -4.21
CA LEU A 102 -7.12 16.95 -5.63
C LEU A 102 -7.15 18.46 -5.83
N THR A 103 -6.28 18.98 -6.67
CA THR A 103 -6.26 20.38 -7.05
C THR A 103 -6.46 20.49 -8.56
N TYR A 104 -7.54 21.15 -8.95
CA TYR A 104 -7.91 21.41 -10.34
C TYR A 104 -7.36 22.77 -10.77
N SER A 105 -6.51 22.79 -11.78
CA SER A 105 -5.84 24.01 -12.25
C SER A 105 -6.75 24.97 -13.01
N ASN A 106 -7.95 24.55 -13.38
CA ASN A 106 -8.89 25.33 -14.19
C ASN A 106 -9.69 26.37 -13.38
N PHE A 107 -9.59 26.36 -12.05
CA PHE A 107 -10.38 27.22 -11.18
C PHE A 107 -9.54 28.23 -10.42
N THR A 108 -10.05 29.43 -10.29
CA THR A 108 -9.42 30.50 -9.54
C THR A 108 -9.84 30.51 -8.05
N ARG A 109 -11.05 29.99 -7.75
CA ARG A 109 -11.57 29.93 -6.39
C ARG A 109 -11.17 28.63 -5.72
N ASP A 110 -10.60 28.69 -4.54
CA ASP A 110 -10.15 27.53 -3.77
C ASP A 110 -11.25 26.48 -3.54
N LEU A 111 -12.48 26.91 -3.28
CA LEU A 111 -13.63 26.02 -3.07
C LEU A 111 -13.98 25.18 -4.31
N ASP A 112 -13.72 25.71 -5.49
CA ASP A 112 -13.97 25.00 -6.76
C ASP A 112 -12.76 24.19 -7.19
N ALA A 113 -11.55 24.64 -6.85
CA ALA A 113 -10.27 24.05 -7.24
C ALA A 113 -9.88 22.84 -6.38
N LYS A 114 -10.22 22.83 -5.09
CA LYS A 114 -9.74 21.81 -4.15
C LYS A 114 -10.83 20.80 -3.80
N ARG A 115 -10.44 19.52 -3.77
CA ARG A 115 -11.29 18.42 -3.26
C ARG A 115 -10.46 17.56 -2.32
N GLU A 116 -10.91 17.50 -1.07
CA GLU A 116 -10.38 16.57 -0.09
C GLU A 116 -11.07 15.22 -0.25
N VAL A 117 -10.31 14.16 -0.45
CA VAL A 117 -10.81 12.81 -0.63
C VAL A 117 -10.25 11.92 0.47
N PRO A 118 -10.80 12.00 1.69
CA PRO A 118 -10.47 11.06 2.74
C PRO A 118 -10.99 9.68 2.33
N ALA A 119 -10.20 8.66 2.63
CA ALA A 119 -10.59 7.29 2.31
C ALA A 119 -10.22 6.34 3.45
N THR A 120 -11.18 5.50 3.79
CA THR A 120 -10.99 4.35 4.67
C THR A 120 -11.27 3.11 3.86
N TYR A 121 -10.23 2.31 3.65
CA TYR A 121 -10.32 1.09 2.86
C TYR A 121 -10.33 -0.15 3.74
N ILE A 122 -11.20 -1.11 3.40
CA ILE A 122 -11.03 -2.51 3.78
C ILE A 122 -10.42 -3.21 2.58
N HIS A 123 -9.24 -3.75 2.75
CA HIS A 123 -8.42 -4.33 1.69
C HIS A 123 -8.29 -5.83 1.88
N PHE A 124 -8.54 -6.60 0.83
CA PHE A 124 -8.54 -8.06 0.83
C PHE A 124 -7.59 -8.59 -0.25
N PRO A 125 -6.28 -8.62 0.00
CA PRO A 125 -5.32 -9.17 -0.95
C PRO A 125 -5.19 -10.68 -0.79
N LEU A 126 -5.11 -11.37 -1.92
CA LEU A 126 -4.72 -12.76 -2.03
C LEU A 126 -3.44 -12.83 -2.84
N LEU A 127 -2.34 -13.17 -2.18
CA LEU A 127 -0.99 -13.06 -2.72
C LEU A 127 -0.31 -14.43 -2.76
N LEU A 128 0.50 -14.65 -3.78
CA LEU A 128 1.51 -15.70 -3.80
C LEU A 128 2.82 -15.09 -3.30
N LYS A 129 3.38 -15.70 -2.26
CA LYS A 129 4.68 -15.35 -1.69
C LYS A 129 5.71 -16.37 -2.19
N PHE A 130 6.66 -15.91 -2.97
CA PHE A 130 7.76 -16.68 -3.51
C PHE A 130 9.02 -16.41 -2.68
N SER A 131 9.42 -17.36 -1.86
CA SER A 131 10.55 -17.20 -0.95
C SER A 131 11.79 -17.91 -1.46
N SER A 132 12.96 -17.32 -1.25
CA SER A 132 14.23 -17.96 -1.57
C SER A 132 14.58 -19.07 -0.58
N VAL A 133 15.73 -19.67 -0.73
CA VAL A 133 16.36 -20.51 0.31
C VAL A 133 16.69 -19.62 1.50
N ARG A 134 16.42 -20.10 2.70
CA ARG A 134 16.80 -19.42 3.93
C ARG A 134 18.31 -19.51 4.12
N THR A 135 18.95 -18.37 4.36
CA THR A 135 20.38 -18.27 4.64
C THR A 135 20.55 -17.70 6.05
N GLY A 136 20.94 -18.53 7.00
CA GLY A 136 20.97 -18.16 8.42
C GLY A 136 19.57 -17.76 8.92
N ASN A 137 19.45 -16.53 9.39
CA ASN A 137 18.19 -15.99 9.90
C ASN A 137 17.49 -15.03 8.93
N ILE A 138 17.82 -15.10 7.63
CA ILE A 138 17.27 -14.22 6.60
C ILE A 138 16.69 -15.05 5.45
N ARG A 139 15.53 -14.61 4.95
CA ARG A 139 14.86 -15.21 3.79
C ARG A 139 14.17 -14.15 2.94
N PRO A 140 14.78 -13.68 1.84
CA PRO A 140 14.11 -12.78 0.91
C PRO A 140 12.93 -13.44 0.20
N TYR A 141 11.92 -12.63 -0.16
CA TYR A 141 10.75 -13.11 -0.89
C TYR A 141 10.17 -12.05 -1.83
N LEU A 142 9.44 -12.51 -2.83
CA LEU A 142 8.62 -11.71 -3.72
C LEU A 142 7.14 -11.96 -3.42
N LEU A 143 6.32 -10.97 -3.65
CA LEU A 143 4.86 -11.03 -3.54
C LEU A 143 4.25 -10.66 -4.88
N ALA A 144 3.26 -11.44 -5.31
CA ALA A 144 2.44 -11.11 -6.47
C ALA A 144 1.02 -11.63 -6.25
N GLY A 145 0.02 -10.85 -6.63
CA GLY A 145 -1.36 -11.31 -6.49
C GLY A 145 -2.39 -10.29 -6.89
N LEU A 146 -3.62 -10.57 -6.47
CA LEU A 146 -4.79 -9.75 -6.73
C LEU A 146 -5.40 -9.31 -5.42
N SER A 147 -6.06 -8.15 -5.44
CA SER A 147 -6.80 -7.67 -4.29
C SER A 147 -8.14 -7.07 -4.67
N ARG A 148 -9.04 -7.12 -3.71
CA ARG A 148 -10.31 -6.43 -3.74
C ARG A 148 -10.33 -5.41 -2.62
N THR A 149 -10.75 -4.18 -2.92
CA THR A 149 -10.75 -3.08 -1.94
C THR A 149 -12.15 -2.49 -1.85
N LEU A 150 -12.64 -2.35 -0.62
CA LEU A 150 -13.89 -1.66 -0.30
C LEU A 150 -13.57 -0.29 0.28
N ASN A 151 -14.03 0.77 -0.38
CA ASN A 151 -13.94 2.13 0.12
C ASN A 151 -15.18 2.49 0.93
N LEU A 152 -15.03 2.67 2.23
CA LEU A 152 -16.13 3.04 3.13
C LEU A 152 -16.55 4.51 2.98
N ALA A 153 -15.66 5.37 2.49
CA ALA A 153 -15.88 6.80 2.30
C ALA A 153 -16.08 7.15 0.81
N SER A 154 -16.69 6.25 0.02
CA SER A 154 -16.78 6.38 -1.44
C SER A 154 -17.72 7.46 -1.96
N ASN A 155 -18.65 7.96 -1.13
CA ASN A 155 -19.74 8.87 -1.53
C ASN A 155 -20.58 8.36 -2.72
N SER A 156 -20.53 7.07 -3.04
CA SER A 156 -21.12 6.50 -4.25
C SER A 156 -22.64 6.64 -4.32
N LYS A 157 -23.31 6.72 -3.15
CA LYS A 157 -24.76 6.88 -3.02
C LYS A 157 -25.21 8.33 -2.88
N SER A 158 -24.28 9.29 -2.85
CA SER A 158 -24.63 10.71 -2.73
C SER A 158 -25.29 11.20 -4.01
N GLU A 159 -26.38 11.94 -3.87
CA GLU A 159 -27.00 12.68 -4.97
C GLU A 159 -26.20 13.93 -5.34
N ASP A 160 -25.45 14.47 -4.38
CA ASP A 160 -24.53 15.59 -4.59
C ASP A 160 -23.31 15.14 -5.39
N ASP A 161 -22.82 16.02 -6.24
CA ASP A 161 -21.64 15.80 -7.07
C ASP A 161 -20.54 16.87 -6.83
N ASN A 162 -19.60 17.01 -7.75
CA ASN A 162 -18.51 17.98 -7.61
C ASN A 162 -19.01 19.44 -7.57
N SER A 163 -20.17 19.75 -8.11
CA SER A 163 -20.78 21.08 -8.00
C SER A 163 -21.17 21.42 -6.55
N GLN A 164 -21.46 20.41 -5.74
CA GLN A 164 -21.70 20.49 -4.29
C GLN A 164 -20.49 19.99 -3.47
N GLN A 165 -19.29 20.03 -4.05
CA GLN A 165 -18.03 19.63 -3.40
C GLN A 165 -17.94 18.16 -2.99
N LYS A 166 -18.72 17.27 -3.63
CA LYS A 166 -18.70 15.83 -3.37
C LYS A 166 -17.99 15.06 -4.48
N PHE A 167 -16.78 14.60 -4.20
CA PHE A 167 -16.07 13.68 -5.08
C PHE A 167 -16.58 12.25 -4.85
N ARG A 168 -17.01 11.59 -5.93
CA ARG A 168 -17.63 10.26 -5.86
C ARG A 168 -16.77 9.22 -6.54
N VAL A 169 -16.59 8.08 -5.87
CA VAL A 169 -15.84 6.93 -6.40
C VAL A 169 -16.64 5.65 -6.20
N LYS A 170 -16.32 4.64 -7.00
CA LYS A 170 -16.93 3.31 -6.83
C LYS A 170 -16.49 2.72 -5.49
N PRO A 171 -17.40 2.06 -4.76
CA PRO A 171 -17.09 1.49 -3.45
C PRO A 171 -16.18 0.29 -3.56
N TRP A 172 -16.29 -0.52 -4.61
CA TRP A 172 -15.48 -1.70 -4.84
C TRP A 172 -14.51 -1.51 -5.99
N THR A 173 -13.25 -1.81 -5.74
CA THR A 173 -12.19 -1.77 -6.75
C THR A 173 -11.41 -3.08 -6.75
N SER A 174 -10.87 -3.43 -7.91
CA SER A 174 -9.99 -4.59 -8.09
C SER A 174 -8.60 -4.13 -8.48
N ASN A 175 -7.58 -4.76 -7.89
CA ASN A 175 -6.19 -4.36 -8.13
C ASN A 175 -5.32 -5.60 -8.34
N TYR A 176 -4.18 -5.42 -8.96
CA TYR A 176 -3.06 -6.34 -8.87
C TYR A 176 -1.95 -5.74 -8.01
N GLU A 177 -1.16 -6.60 -7.40
CA GLU A 177 -0.13 -6.21 -6.47
C GLU A 177 1.16 -6.93 -6.75
N LEU A 178 2.26 -6.19 -6.63
CA LEU A 178 3.61 -6.70 -6.75
C LEU A 178 4.45 -6.11 -5.62
N GLY A 179 5.31 -6.92 -5.04
CA GLY A 179 6.16 -6.45 -3.97
C GLY A 179 7.30 -7.38 -3.65
N PHE A 180 8.13 -6.94 -2.75
CA PHE A 180 9.21 -7.74 -2.20
C PHE A 180 9.36 -7.46 -0.70
N GLY A 181 9.97 -8.41 -0.01
CA GLY A 181 10.25 -8.28 1.41
C GLY A 181 11.32 -9.26 1.85
N ILE A 182 11.61 -9.24 3.13
CA ILE A 182 12.62 -10.08 3.76
C ILE A 182 12.03 -10.64 5.05
N ASP A 183 12.03 -11.96 5.21
CA ASP A 183 11.76 -12.60 6.50
C ASP A 183 13.03 -12.58 7.34
N LEU A 184 12.96 -11.99 8.51
CA LEU A 184 13.99 -11.97 9.54
C LEU A 184 13.54 -12.86 10.69
N TYR A 185 14.26 -13.93 10.97
CA TYR A 185 13.96 -14.87 12.05
C TYR A 185 14.68 -14.41 13.31
N LEU A 186 13.96 -13.72 14.17
CA LEU A 186 14.44 -13.30 15.48
C LEU A 186 14.31 -14.45 16.47
N GLU A 187 14.80 -14.26 17.68
CA GLU A 187 14.80 -15.32 18.69
C GLU A 187 13.37 -15.81 19.04
N TYR A 188 12.40 -14.90 19.13
CA TYR A 188 11.05 -15.19 19.60
C TYR A 188 9.96 -15.06 18.54
N PHE A 189 10.20 -14.34 17.46
CA PHE A 189 9.22 -14.10 16.40
C PHE A 189 9.88 -13.87 15.05
N LYS A 190 9.10 -14.06 14.00
CA LYS A 190 9.51 -13.72 12.64
C LYS A 190 9.03 -12.32 12.30
N PHE A 191 9.95 -11.45 11.92
CA PHE A 191 9.69 -10.08 11.46
C PHE A 191 9.87 -10.00 9.95
N SER A 192 8.85 -9.49 9.24
CA SER A 192 8.83 -9.51 7.77
C SER A 192 8.49 -8.14 7.21
N PRO A 193 9.48 -7.22 7.11
CA PRO A 193 9.30 -5.96 6.41
C PRO A 193 9.12 -6.20 4.91
N SER A 194 8.20 -5.44 4.29
CA SER A 194 7.92 -5.51 2.86
C SER A 194 7.52 -4.16 2.28
N ILE A 195 7.81 -3.99 0.99
CA ILE A 195 7.28 -2.90 0.18
C ILE A 195 6.48 -3.49 -0.97
N ARG A 196 5.31 -2.89 -1.25
CA ARG A 196 4.36 -3.41 -2.22
C ARG A 196 3.71 -2.27 -3.00
N GLY A 197 3.65 -2.42 -4.32
CA GLY A 197 2.89 -1.56 -5.22
C GLY A 197 1.51 -2.16 -5.46
N VAL A 198 0.47 -1.35 -5.39
CA VAL A 198 -0.93 -1.68 -5.70
C VAL A 198 -1.36 -0.89 -6.92
N PHE A 199 -2.00 -1.56 -7.88
CA PHE A 199 -2.39 -0.97 -9.15
C PHE A 199 -3.83 -1.35 -9.48
N GLY A 200 -4.70 -0.35 -9.54
CA GLY A 200 -6.11 -0.51 -9.93
C GLY A 200 -6.24 -0.96 -11.38
N THR A 201 -7.17 -1.89 -11.63
CA THR A 201 -7.41 -2.47 -12.96
C THR A 201 -8.57 -1.85 -13.69
N GLY A 202 -9.40 -1.02 -13.03
CA GLY A 202 -10.61 -0.46 -13.61
C GLY A 202 -10.79 1.02 -13.33
N ASP A 203 -11.77 1.60 -14.01
CA ASP A 203 -12.22 2.97 -13.75
C ASP A 203 -13.00 3.05 -12.44
N GLU A 204 -12.49 3.83 -11.49
CA GLU A 204 -13.05 4.01 -10.15
C GLU A 204 -13.93 5.26 -10.04
N LEU A 205 -13.89 6.15 -11.04
CA LEU A 205 -14.62 7.41 -11.01
C LEU A 205 -16.12 7.21 -11.20
N ILE A 206 -16.91 7.87 -10.38
CA ILE A 206 -18.35 8.14 -10.65
C ILE A 206 -18.45 9.57 -11.15
N ARG A 207 -18.80 9.72 -12.42
CA ARG A 207 -18.86 11.01 -13.08
C ARG A 207 -20.01 11.86 -12.55
N ASP A 208 -19.87 13.16 -12.72
CA ASP A 208 -20.93 14.11 -12.40
C ASP A 208 -22.15 13.93 -13.30
N LYS A 209 -23.27 14.48 -12.87
CA LYS A 209 -24.54 14.42 -13.63
C LYS A 209 -24.45 15.14 -14.98
N ASP A 210 -23.70 16.25 -15.01
CA ASP A 210 -23.40 16.98 -16.24
C ASP A 210 -22.21 16.31 -16.99
N PRO A 211 -22.43 15.79 -18.20
CA PRO A 211 -21.35 15.23 -19.02
C PRO A 211 -20.22 16.23 -19.35
N ASN A 212 -20.52 17.52 -19.35
CA ASN A 212 -19.57 18.60 -19.59
C ASN A 212 -19.00 19.19 -18.31
N SER A 213 -19.16 18.50 -17.18
CA SER A 213 -18.63 18.97 -15.89
C SER A 213 -17.14 19.35 -15.99
N PRO A 214 -16.76 20.53 -15.50
CA PRO A 214 -15.37 20.95 -15.54
C PRO A 214 -14.45 20.11 -14.63
N TRP A 215 -15.01 19.30 -13.71
CA TRP A 215 -14.23 18.43 -12.80
C TRP A 215 -14.04 17.02 -13.38
N THR A 216 -15.08 16.43 -13.98
CA THR A 216 -15.03 15.02 -14.41
C THR A 216 -15.27 14.82 -15.89
N GLY A 217 -15.72 15.83 -16.63
CA GLY A 217 -16.10 15.72 -18.05
C GLY A 217 -14.95 15.28 -18.96
N ASN A 218 -13.73 15.75 -18.71
CA ASN A 218 -12.54 15.40 -19.51
C ASN A 218 -11.85 14.11 -19.06
N ILE A 219 -12.27 13.48 -17.95
CA ILE A 219 -11.65 12.25 -17.46
C ILE A 219 -12.21 11.04 -18.21
N ASN A 220 -11.33 10.30 -18.88
CA ASN A 220 -11.67 9.04 -19.53
C ASN A 220 -11.70 7.90 -18.53
N SER A 221 -10.67 7.76 -17.71
CA SER A 221 -10.63 6.79 -16.62
C SER A 221 -9.78 7.28 -15.44
N MET A 222 -10.07 6.78 -14.26
CA MET A 222 -9.32 7.03 -13.03
C MET A 222 -9.07 5.69 -12.33
N SER A 223 -7.82 5.41 -11.98
CA SER A 223 -7.45 4.20 -11.25
C SER A 223 -6.53 4.51 -10.08
N THR A 224 -6.68 3.76 -9.00
CA THR A 224 -5.79 3.87 -7.82
C THR A 224 -4.41 3.31 -8.11
N ARG A 225 -3.40 4.02 -7.61
CA ARG A 225 -2.03 3.50 -7.41
C ARG A 225 -1.65 3.70 -5.96
N ALA A 226 -0.94 2.75 -5.38
CA ALA A 226 -0.46 2.93 -4.02
C ALA A 226 0.89 2.25 -3.80
N ILE A 227 1.62 2.77 -2.82
CA ILE A 227 2.80 2.13 -2.25
C ILE A 227 2.48 1.82 -0.80
N LEU A 228 2.68 0.58 -0.42
CA LEU A 228 2.46 0.06 0.93
C LEU A 228 3.80 -0.38 1.50
N ILE A 229 4.11 0.02 2.72
CA ILE A 229 5.26 -0.44 3.50
C ILE A 229 4.70 -1.14 4.72
N ASN A 230 4.79 -2.46 4.76
CA ASN A 230 4.22 -3.27 5.82
C ASN A 230 5.31 -3.92 6.67
N PHE A 231 5.08 -3.94 7.96
CA PHE A 231 5.89 -4.62 8.98
C PHE A 231 5.04 -5.73 9.55
N THR A 232 5.31 -6.96 9.15
CA THR A 232 4.55 -8.14 9.56
C THR A 232 5.26 -8.88 10.68
N PHE A 233 4.47 -9.32 11.64
CA PHE A 233 4.91 -10.07 12.83
C PHE A 233 4.18 -11.41 12.88
N HIS A 234 4.93 -12.48 13.00
CA HIS A 234 4.44 -13.86 13.10
C HIS A 234 4.96 -14.54 14.35
#